data_9ae55c6a15049e6b2a6f26d3242c7847
#
_entry.id   9ae55c6a15049e6b2a6f26d3242c7847
#
_cell.length_a   1.000
_cell.length_b   1.000
_cell.length_c   1.000
_cell.angle_alpha   90.00
_cell.angle_beta   90.00
_cell.angle_gamma   90.00
#
_symmetry.space_group_name_H-M   'P 1'
#
loop_
_entity.id
_entity.type
_entity.pdbx_description
1 polymer ?
#
loop_
_entity_poly.entity_id
_entity_poly.type
_entity_poly.pdbx_seq_one_letter_code
_entity_poly.pdbx_strand_id
1 'polypeptide(L)'
;MPLFVWYTEYAAHRTANEGRGLALVGIIFACVLAHEFGHALVARRAGVRVKSIILLPIGGVTQLDDSQPAADTKLVPWKRDIRIAMAGPLANLLLALISGLVIVAIAPHFDLWSWPFMRSGNLPRSLVWINLYIAGFNLLPAYPMDGGRVLRALFSRHMDPIQATRRAVSIGQAFATMFILGGMLLPNYWLTLVGLFLFIASQMEERSAVFQSVLEKVHLEDVMLTDFATLSPADTLEDALEKAVHCLQDDFPVIRGSDMVGVISKQKILEALRAEGNGYVQAVMNRIFDVAQRGESLASAFRKLTTKNLSIIPVVEDQRLVGIVTLQNLMHSMALLAESRKLRKQALNS
;
A
#
# COMPACT_ATOMS: atom_id res chain seq x y z
N MET A 1 15.68 -10.94 5.53
CA MET A 1 16.56 -10.81 6.70
C MET A 1 16.46 -12.01 7.68
N PRO A 2 15.31 -12.36 8.32
CA PRO A 2 15.29 -13.44 9.34
C PRO A 2 15.75 -14.81 8.83
N LEU A 3 15.30 -15.22 7.64
CA LEU A 3 15.70 -16.48 7.01
C LEU A 3 17.18 -16.53 6.67
N PHE A 4 17.80 -15.41 6.34
CA PHE A 4 19.22 -15.30 6.07
C PHE A 4 20.06 -15.45 7.34
N VAL A 5 19.67 -14.76 8.42
CA VAL A 5 20.33 -14.89 9.73
C VAL A 5 20.22 -16.32 10.23
N TRP A 6 19.05 -16.94 10.08
CA TRP A 6 18.85 -18.35 10.42
C TRP A 6 19.78 -19.29 9.58
N TYR A 7 19.82 -19.06 8.26
CA TYR A 7 20.66 -19.88 7.36
C TYR A 7 22.15 -19.73 7.67
N THR A 8 22.65 -18.52 7.89
CA THR A 8 24.08 -18.28 8.23
C THR A 8 24.45 -18.86 9.58
N GLU A 9 23.59 -18.75 10.58
CA GLU A 9 23.80 -19.37 11.90
C GLU A 9 23.71 -20.89 11.84
N TYR A 10 22.79 -21.46 11.10
CA TYR A 10 22.58 -22.89 10.96
C TYR A 10 23.66 -23.52 10.07
N ALA A 11 23.99 -22.94 8.93
CA ALA A 11 24.99 -23.49 8.00
C ALA A 11 26.42 -23.31 8.49
N ALA A 12 26.71 -22.20 9.19
CA ALA A 12 28.06 -21.93 9.70
C ALA A 12 28.39 -22.69 10.99
N HIS A 13 27.37 -23.11 11.78
CA HIS A 13 27.58 -23.67 13.12
C HIS A 13 26.66 -24.87 13.37
N ARG A 14 27.02 -26.04 12.80
CA ARG A 14 26.31 -27.32 13.01
C ARG A 14 26.17 -27.78 14.49
N THR A 15 26.71 -27.02 15.45
CA THR A 15 26.65 -27.26 16.89
C THR A 15 25.76 -26.26 17.64
N ALA A 16 25.08 -25.34 16.93
CA ALA A 16 24.16 -24.41 17.56
C ALA A 16 22.90 -25.14 18.03
N ASN A 17 22.49 -24.90 19.27
CA ASN A 17 21.24 -25.40 19.83
C ASN A 17 20.08 -24.86 19.00
N GLU A 18 19.33 -25.72 18.29
CA GLU A 18 18.23 -25.36 17.37
C GLU A 18 17.22 -24.41 18.00
N GLY A 19 16.93 -24.61 19.30
CA GLY A 19 16.03 -23.74 20.05
C GLY A 19 16.53 -22.29 20.15
N ARG A 20 17.85 -22.06 20.25
CA ARG A 20 18.39 -20.70 20.30
C ARG A 20 18.37 -20.01 18.94
N GLY A 21 18.55 -20.76 17.85
CA GLY A 21 18.37 -20.23 16.49
C GLY A 21 16.93 -19.76 16.27
N LEU A 22 15.95 -20.57 16.67
CA LEU A 22 14.54 -20.23 16.60
C LEU A 22 14.21 -19.01 17.48
N ALA A 23 14.76 -18.93 18.70
CA ALA A 23 14.61 -17.78 19.59
C ALA A 23 15.18 -16.49 18.96
N LEU A 24 16.33 -16.55 18.28
CA LEU A 24 16.89 -15.40 17.56
C LEU A 24 15.93 -14.90 16.46
N VAL A 25 15.35 -15.80 15.67
CA VAL A 25 14.35 -15.46 14.67
C VAL A 25 13.13 -14.83 15.32
N GLY A 26 12.63 -15.38 16.43
CA GLY A 26 11.53 -14.81 17.22
C GLY A 26 11.84 -13.39 17.70
N ILE A 27 13.07 -13.14 18.19
CA ILE A 27 13.52 -11.79 18.60
C ILE A 27 13.50 -10.83 17.41
N ILE A 28 13.97 -11.23 16.24
CA ILE A 28 13.95 -10.38 15.04
C ILE A 28 12.51 -9.98 14.69
N PHE A 29 11.57 -10.94 14.66
CA PHE A 29 10.18 -10.66 14.38
C PHE A 29 9.54 -9.75 15.46
N ALA A 30 9.87 -9.97 16.73
CA ALA A 30 9.39 -9.11 17.82
C ALA A 30 9.91 -7.67 17.68
N CYS A 31 11.18 -7.48 17.31
CA CYS A 31 11.76 -6.16 17.06
C CYS A 31 11.15 -5.46 15.84
N VAL A 32 10.86 -6.21 14.76
CA VAL A 32 10.13 -5.68 13.59
C VAL A 32 8.69 -5.32 13.97
N LEU A 33 8.00 -6.15 14.74
CA LEU A 33 6.66 -5.86 15.21
C LEU A 33 6.61 -4.60 16.08
N ALA A 34 7.59 -4.43 16.97
CA ALA A 34 7.70 -3.24 17.81
C ALA A 34 7.95 -1.97 16.95
N HIS A 35 8.74 -2.09 15.90
CA HIS A 35 8.95 -1.04 14.90
C HIS A 35 7.63 -0.62 14.24
N GLU A 36 6.89 -1.58 13.67
CA GLU A 36 5.59 -1.33 13.04
C GLU A 36 4.55 -0.76 14.03
N PHE A 37 4.59 -1.25 15.26
CA PHE A 37 3.73 -0.73 16.32
C PHE A 37 4.05 0.72 16.66
N GLY A 38 5.33 1.12 16.60
CA GLY A 38 5.76 2.52 16.72
C GLY A 38 5.08 3.41 15.69
N HIS A 39 5.10 3.01 14.40
CA HIS A 39 4.40 3.73 13.33
C HIS A 39 2.90 3.79 13.57
N ALA A 40 2.28 2.67 13.89
CA ALA A 40 0.84 2.56 14.11
C ALA A 40 0.37 3.45 15.27
N LEU A 41 1.11 3.49 16.38
CA LEU A 41 0.79 4.29 17.54
C LEU A 41 0.80 5.79 17.23
N VAL A 42 1.83 6.25 16.54
CA VAL A 42 1.97 7.67 16.17
C VAL A 42 0.97 8.04 15.08
N ALA A 43 0.72 7.17 14.10
CA ALA A 43 -0.31 7.38 13.08
C ALA A 43 -1.70 7.53 13.72
N ARG A 44 -2.07 6.64 14.65
CA ARG A 44 -3.34 6.72 15.38
C ARG A 44 -3.48 8.01 16.19
N ARG A 45 -2.40 8.45 16.87
CA ARG A 45 -2.38 9.74 17.59
C ARG A 45 -2.46 10.95 16.66
N ALA A 46 -2.01 10.79 15.42
CA ALA A 46 -2.13 11.80 14.37
C ALA A 46 -3.48 11.74 13.62
N GLY A 47 -4.47 10.98 14.09
CA GLY A 47 -5.80 10.87 13.50
C GLY A 47 -5.89 10.00 12.25
N VAL A 48 -4.82 9.25 11.92
CA VAL A 48 -4.80 8.31 10.80
C VAL A 48 -5.25 6.93 11.29
N ARG A 49 -6.23 6.33 10.62
CA ARG A 49 -6.69 4.98 10.96
C ARG A 49 -5.68 3.94 10.48
N VAL A 50 -5.38 2.98 11.36
CA VAL A 50 -4.55 1.82 11.03
C VAL A 50 -5.48 0.66 10.73
N LYS A 51 -5.38 0.09 9.51
CA LYS A 51 -6.17 -1.09 9.09
C LYS A 51 -5.60 -2.38 9.65
N SER A 52 -4.31 -2.61 9.42
CA SER A 52 -3.62 -3.84 9.81
C SER A 52 -2.12 -3.63 9.86
N ILE A 53 -1.46 -4.49 10.62
CA ILE A 53 0.00 -4.67 10.60
C ILE A 53 0.26 -6.06 10.03
N ILE A 54 0.98 -6.13 8.92
CA ILE A 54 1.32 -7.39 8.24
C ILE A 54 2.80 -7.64 8.42
N LEU A 55 3.14 -8.78 9.02
CA LEU A 55 4.52 -9.23 9.12
C LEU A 55 4.84 -10.16 7.95
N LEU A 56 5.86 -9.80 7.19
CA LEU A 56 6.38 -10.57 6.08
C LEU A 56 7.76 -11.13 6.45
N PRO A 57 8.22 -12.23 5.83
CA PRO A 57 9.57 -12.77 6.06
C PRO A 57 10.70 -11.77 5.78
N ILE A 58 10.44 -10.74 5.00
CA ILE A 58 11.39 -9.68 4.61
C ILE A 58 11.23 -8.39 5.41
N GLY A 59 10.18 -8.26 6.26
CA GLY A 59 9.91 -7.05 7.06
C GLY A 59 8.47 -6.94 7.50
N GLY A 60 8.08 -5.78 8.06
CA GLY A 60 6.71 -5.43 8.42
C GLY A 60 6.13 -4.39 7.48
N VAL A 61 4.82 -4.33 7.40
CA VAL A 61 4.08 -3.29 6.68
C VAL A 61 2.87 -2.88 7.50
N THR A 62 2.84 -1.62 7.90
CA THR A 62 1.67 -1.00 8.54
C THR A 62 0.78 -0.38 7.47
N GLN A 63 -0.42 -0.96 7.28
CA GLN A 63 -1.41 -0.41 6.36
C GLN A 63 -2.19 0.72 7.04
N LEU A 64 -2.01 1.93 6.52
CA LEU A 64 -2.75 3.12 6.94
C LEU A 64 -3.98 3.30 6.06
N ASP A 65 -5.06 3.81 6.64
CA ASP A 65 -6.28 4.14 5.92
C ASP A 65 -6.30 5.61 5.54
N ASP A 66 -5.86 5.93 4.34
CA ASP A 66 -5.90 7.28 3.78
C ASP A 66 -7.28 7.68 3.24
N SER A 67 -8.30 6.82 3.40
CA SER A 67 -9.64 7.04 2.82
C SER A 67 -10.45 8.15 3.50
N GLN A 68 -10.08 8.56 4.70
CA GLN A 68 -10.73 9.69 5.40
C GLN A 68 -9.69 10.78 5.63
N PRO A 69 -10.00 12.05 5.28
CA PRO A 69 -9.19 13.15 5.74
C PRO A 69 -9.08 13.05 7.27
N ALA A 70 -7.85 13.10 7.78
CA ALA A 70 -7.62 13.05 9.23
C ALA A 70 -8.44 14.19 9.87
N ALA A 71 -9.60 13.84 10.43
CA ALA A 71 -10.46 14.79 11.11
C ALA A 71 -9.63 15.45 12.23
N ASP A 72 -9.56 16.77 12.22
CA ASP A 72 -8.99 17.62 13.28
C ASP A 72 -7.48 17.52 13.57
N THR A 73 -6.63 17.12 12.65
CA THR A 73 -5.19 17.28 12.88
C THR A 73 -4.73 18.71 12.59
N LYS A 74 -4.40 19.46 13.62
CA LYS A 74 -3.72 20.79 13.54
C LYS A 74 -2.31 20.70 12.93
N LEU A 75 -1.86 19.50 12.54
CA LEU A 75 -0.52 19.27 12.01
C LEU A 75 -0.50 19.44 10.49
N VAL A 76 0.48 20.21 10.03
CA VAL A 76 0.79 20.33 8.60
C VAL A 76 1.17 18.93 8.06
N PRO A 77 0.68 18.49 6.89
CA PRO A 77 0.85 17.13 6.37
C PRO A 77 2.29 16.61 6.39
N TRP A 78 3.27 17.39 5.94
CA TRP A 78 4.67 16.97 5.93
C TRP A 78 5.25 16.70 7.32
N LYS A 79 4.84 17.49 8.36
CA LYS A 79 5.28 17.27 9.75
C LYS A 79 4.66 16.00 10.34
N ARG A 80 3.42 15.71 9.98
CA ARG A 80 2.72 14.48 10.35
C ARG A 80 3.44 13.27 9.78
N ASP A 81 3.74 13.32 8.48
CA ASP A 81 4.40 12.22 7.78
C ASP A 81 5.80 11.94 8.32
N ILE A 82 6.59 12.98 8.65
CA ILE A 82 7.89 12.81 9.32
C ILE A 82 7.73 12.13 10.68
N ARG A 83 6.77 12.57 11.50
CA ARG A 83 6.57 11.98 12.84
C ARG A 83 6.19 10.51 12.75
N ILE A 84 5.32 10.16 11.81
CA ILE A 84 4.93 8.77 11.57
C ILE A 84 6.15 7.97 11.10
N ALA A 85 6.89 8.44 10.09
CA ALA A 85 8.03 7.74 9.54
C ALA A 85 9.19 7.56 10.55
N MET A 86 9.42 8.53 11.43
CA MET A 86 10.46 8.44 12.46
C MET A 86 10.08 7.55 13.64
N ALA A 87 8.79 7.26 13.82
CA ALA A 87 8.30 6.54 15.00
C ALA A 87 8.83 5.10 15.12
N GLY A 88 8.92 4.37 14.00
CA GLY A 88 9.49 3.02 13.96
C GLY A 88 10.96 2.98 14.35
N PRO A 89 11.84 3.72 13.64
CA PRO A 89 13.26 3.82 14.02
C PRO A 89 13.48 4.25 15.45
N LEU A 90 12.72 5.25 15.95
CA LEU A 90 12.81 5.71 17.34
C LEU A 90 12.38 4.65 18.35
N ALA A 91 11.34 3.84 18.03
CA ALA A 91 10.94 2.73 18.89
C ALA A 91 12.07 1.70 19.03
N ASN A 92 12.73 1.35 17.92
CA ASN A 92 13.88 0.43 17.98
C ASN A 92 15.09 1.03 18.71
N LEU A 93 15.41 2.31 18.50
CA LEU A 93 16.47 2.96 19.26
C LEU A 93 16.18 2.96 20.76
N LEU A 94 14.96 3.23 21.16
CA LEU A 94 14.53 3.17 22.55
C LEU A 94 14.65 1.75 23.12
N LEU A 95 14.23 0.73 22.37
CA LEU A 95 14.39 -0.67 22.77
C LEU A 95 15.85 -1.08 22.90
N ALA A 96 16.70 -0.66 21.96
CA ALA A 96 18.15 -0.90 22.05
C ALA A 96 18.75 -0.25 23.30
N LEU A 97 18.38 1.00 23.59
CA LEU A 97 18.83 1.72 24.77
C LEU A 97 18.38 1.03 26.07
N ILE A 98 17.08 0.73 26.18
CA ILE A 98 16.52 0.11 27.39
C ILE A 98 17.16 -1.28 27.60
N SER A 99 17.21 -2.13 26.56
CA SER A 99 17.81 -3.47 26.68
C SER A 99 19.31 -3.39 26.99
N GLY A 100 20.05 -2.45 26.40
CA GLY A 100 21.45 -2.22 26.70
C GLY A 100 21.68 -1.79 28.15
N LEU A 101 20.90 -0.82 28.66
CA LEU A 101 20.96 -0.37 30.06
C LEU A 101 20.64 -1.50 31.03
N VAL A 102 19.61 -2.31 30.76
CA VAL A 102 19.23 -3.45 31.59
C VAL A 102 20.37 -4.47 31.63
N ILE A 103 20.99 -4.79 30.49
CA ILE A 103 22.11 -5.74 30.43
C ILE A 103 23.29 -5.23 31.26
N VAL A 104 23.67 -3.97 31.10
CA VAL A 104 24.79 -3.37 31.86
C VAL A 104 24.49 -3.32 33.37
N ALA A 105 23.24 -3.05 33.75
CA ALA A 105 22.84 -3.02 35.16
C ALA A 105 22.88 -4.40 35.83
N ILE A 106 22.48 -5.46 35.10
CA ILE A 106 22.45 -6.83 35.66
C ILE A 106 23.83 -7.50 35.53
N ALA A 107 24.56 -7.23 34.46
CA ALA A 107 25.84 -7.86 34.15
C ALA A 107 26.86 -6.80 33.69
N PRO A 108 27.49 -6.02 34.61
CA PRO A 108 28.37 -4.90 34.25
C PRO A 108 29.58 -5.29 33.38
N HIS A 109 30.02 -6.54 33.46
CA HIS A 109 31.13 -7.06 32.67
C HIS A 109 30.72 -7.74 31.36
N PHE A 110 29.44 -7.63 30.99
CA PHE A 110 28.93 -8.22 29.77
C PHE A 110 29.43 -7.46 28.54
N ASP A 111 30.10 -8.18 27.62
CA ASP A 111 30.64 -7.57 26.42
C ASP A 111 29.55 -7.40 25.33
N LEU A 112 29.11 -6.17 25.15
CA LEU A 112 28.14 -5.78 24.13
C LEU A 112 28.80 -5.56 22.75
N TRP A 113 30.15 -5.40 22.68
CA TRP A 113 30.84 -4.92 21.48
C TRP A 113 31.66 -5.98 20.77
N SER A 114 31.74 -7.22 21.27
CA SER A 114 32.46 -8.27 20.60
C SER A 114 31.79 -8.77 19.30
N TRP A 115 32.58 -8.97 18.27
CA TRP A 115 32.15 -9.54 17.01
C TRP A 115 31.97 -11.07 17.14
N PRO A 116 30.96 -11.70 16.48
CA PRO A 116 29.87 -11.10 15.72
C PRO A 116 28.76 -10.54 16.63
N PHE A 117 28.23 -9.37 16.24
CA PHE A 117 27.23 -8.63 17.03
C PHE A 117 25.91 -9.40 17.22
N MET A 118 25.47 -10.13 16.19
CA MET A 118 24.26 -10.95 16.22
C MET A 118 24.62 -12.42 16.16
N ARG A 119 24.26 -13.18 17.20
CA ARG A 119 24.52 -14.62 17.29
C ARG A 119 23.52 -15.30 18.20
N SER A 120 23.07 -16.51 17.82
CA SER A 120 22.16 -17.33 18.63
C SER A 120 22.75 -17.73 20.00
N GLY A 121 24.09 -17.78 20.09
CA GLY A 121 24.81 -18.03 21.35
C GLY A 121 24.69 -16.90 22.38
N ASN A 122 24.34 -15.67 21.97
CA ASN A 122 24.23 -14.50 22.84
C ASN A 122 23.01 -13.65 22.49
N LEU A 123 21.83 -14.13 22.90
CA LEU A 123 20.55 -13.48 22.61
C LEU A 123 20.39 -12.06 23.21
N PRO A 124 20.85 -11.77 24.45
CA PRO A 124 20.77 -10.42 24.99
C PRO A 124 21.53 -9.38 24.15
N ARG A 125 22.77 -9.69 23.74
CA ARG A 125 23.55 -8.82 22.85
C ARG A 125 22.85 -8.68 21.49
N SER A 126 22.38 -9.80 20.93
CA SER A 126 21.67 -9.81 19.65
C SER A 126 20.43 -8.95 19.67
N LEU A 127 19.67 -8.89 20.77
CA LEU A 127 18.52 -8.02 20.96
C LEU A 127 18.89 -6.53 20.78
N VAL A 128 19.97 -6.07 21.41
CA VAL A 128 20.42 -4.69 21.27
C VAL A 128 20.81 -4.37 19.84
N TRP A 129 21.65 -5.22 19.24
CA TRP A 129 22.17 -4.97 17.90
C TRP A 129 21.13 -5.13 16.80
N ILE A 130 20.18 -6.07 16.91
CA ILE A 130 19.06 -6.20 15.98
C ILE A 130 18.25 -4.88 15.93
N ASN A 131 17.93 -4.30 17.09
CA ASN A 131 17.22 -3.03 17.14
C ASN A 131 18.03 -1.89 16.51
N LEU A 132 19.35 -1.81 16.79
CA LEU A 132 20.22 -0.82 16.14
C LEU A 132 20.29 -0.99 14.62
N TYR A 133 20.40 -2.23 14.14
CA TYR A 133 20.42 -2.51 12.69
C TYR A 133 19.09 -2.17 12.02
N ILE A 134 17.94 -2.55 12.63
CA ILE A 134 16.62 -2.21 12.08
C ILE A 134 16.47 -0.70 12.02
N ALA A 135 16.81 0.02 13.09
CA ALA A 135 16.72 1.48 13.13
C ALA A 135 17.64 2.13 12.09
N GLY A 136 18.91 1.73 12.05
CA GLY A 136 19.91 2.29 11.11
C GLY A 136 19.55 2.04 9.66
N PHE A 137 19.10 0.82 9.34
CA PHE A 137 18.71 0.46 7.98
C PHE A 137 17.46 1.23 7.53
N ASN A 138 16.46 1.39 8.42
CA ASN A 138 15.27 2.16 8.10
C ASN A 138 15.48 3.68 8.05
N LEU A 139 16.58 4.19 8.61
CA LEU A 139 16.96 5.60 8.47
C LEU A 139 17.71 5.91 7.17
N LEU A 140 18.07 4.91 6.36
CA LEU A 140 18.65 5.15 5.04
C LEU A 140 17.71 6.01 4.19
N PRO A 141 18.24 7.06 3.53
CA PRO A 141 17.43 7.98 2.72
C PRO A 141 17.07 7.35 1.37
N ALA A 142 16.50 6.17 1.39
CA ALA A 142 16.13 5.37 0.22
C ALA A 142 14.81 4.63 0.45
N TYR A 143 13.94 4.58 -0.56
CA TYR A 143 12.79 3.70 -0.52
C TYR A 143 13.22 2.23 -0.65
N PRO A 144 12.51 1.31 0.03
CA PRO A 144 11.24 1.46 0.76
C PRO A 144 11.40 1.84 2.25
N MET A 145 12.58 2.29 2.68
CA MET A 145 12.89 2.60 4.07
C MET A 145 12.19 3.87 4.55
N ASP A 146 12.04 4.02 5.88
CA ASP A 146 11.40 5.19 6.49
C ASP A 146 12.17 6.49 6.24
N GLY A 147 13.52 6.42 6.13
CA GLY A 147 14.33 7.55 5.73
C GLY A 147 13.96 8.13 4.35
N GLY A 148 13.55 7.28 3.41
CA GLY A 148 12.99 7.71 2.13
C GLY A 148 11.67 8.47 2.29
N ARG A 149 10.78 8.01 3.19
CA ARG A 149 9.53 8.70 3.54
C ARG A 149 9.77 10.03 4.22
N VAL A 150 10.74 10.09 5.15
CA VAL A 150 11.17 11.35 5.78
C VAL A 150 11.69 12.33 4.74
N LEU A 151 12.53 11.86 3.81
CA LEU A 151 13.10 12.68 2.74
C LEU A 151 12.01 13.24 1.81
N ARG A 152 11.04 12.41 1.40
CA ARG A 152 9.86 12.84 0.65
C ARG A 152 9.09 13.93 1.40
N ALA A 153 8.80 13.68 2.68
CA ALA A 153 8.04 14.62 3.50
C ALA A 153 8.77 15.97 3.67
N LEU A 154 10.10 15.97 3.79
CA LEU A 154 10.90 17.20 3.81
C LEU A 154 10.80 17.96 2.49
N PHE A 155 10.90 17.28 1.35
CA PHE A 155 10.77 17.92 0.05
C PHE A 155 9.35 18.42 -0.22
N SER A 156 8.31 17.72 0.24
CA SER A 156 6.91 18.14 0.08
C SER A 156 6.56 19.45 0.82
N ARG A 157 7.47 19.96 1.66
CA ARG A 157 7.36 21.28 2.24
C ARG A 157 7.43 22.41 1.20
N HIS A 158 8.22 22.22 0.12
CA HIS A 158 8.55 23.27 -0.84
C HIS A 158 8.18 22.93 -2.27
N MET A 159 7.68 21.73 -2.53
CA MET A 159 7.35 21.28 -3.87
C MET A 159 6.15 20.33 -3.88
N ASP A 160 5.59 20.11 -5.06
CA ASP A 160 4.50 19.16 -5.30
C ASP A 160 4.85 17.75 -4.78
N PRO A 161 3.89 16.99 -4.21
CA PRO A 161 4.10 15.63 -3.70
C PRO A 161 4.76 14.67 -4.69
N ILE A 162 4.43 14.77 -5.99
CA ILE A 162 5.04 13.95 -7.04
C ILE A 162 6.52 14.31 -7.24
N GLN A 163 6.82 15.60 -7.31
CA GLN A 163 8.20 16.06 -7.45
C GLN A 163 9.03 15.69 -6.22
N ALA A 164 8.44 15.80 -5.03
CA ALA A 164 9.05 15.39 -3.78
C ALA A 164 9.38 13.89 -3.79
N THR A 165 8.43 13.05 -4.22
CA THR A 165 8.65 11.60 -4.36
C THR A 165 9.75 11.29 -5.37
N ARG A 166 9.73 11.92 -6.56
CA ARG A 166 10.77 11.71 -7.58
C ARG A 166 12.17 12.07 -7.08
N ARG A 167 12.31 13.20 -6.39
CA ARG A 167 13.62 13.59 -5.82
C ARG A 167 14.08 12.62 -4.74
N ALA A 168 13.18 12.20 -3.85
CA ALA A 168 13.51 11.21 -2.82
C ALA A 168 13.91 9.87 -3.45
N VAL A 169 13.21 9.42 -4.49
CA VAL A 169 13.54 8.21 -5.26
C VAL A 169 14.91 8.35 -5.94
N SER A 170 15.19 9.49 -6.58
CA SER A 170 16.51 9.71 -7.24
C SER A 170 17.66 9.60 -6.26
N ILE A 171 17.52 10.16 -5.05
CA ILE A 171 18.52 10.02 -3.98
C ILE A 171 18.64 8.56 -3.55
N GLY A 172 17.51 7.87 -3.33
CA GLY A 172 17.49 6.45 -3.00
C GLY A 172 18.16 5.58 -4.06
N GLN A 173 17.95 5.87 -5.34
CA GLN A 173 18.62 5.19 -6.45
C GLN A 173 20.13 5.45 -6.47
N ALA A 174 20.59 6.65 -6.12
CA ALA A 174 22.02 6.94 -5.98
C ALA A 174 22.65 6.08 -4.87
N PHE A 175 22.00 5.98 -3.70
CA PHE A 175 22.44 5.06 -2.63
C PHE A 175 22.42 3.61 -3.07
N ALA A 176 21.36 3.16 -3.76
CA ALA A 176 21.26 1.81 -4.29
C ALA A 176 22.38 1.49 -5.26
N THR A 177 22.68 2.41 -6.18
CA THR A 177 23.79 2.27 -7.15
C THR A 177 25.15 2.20 -6.42
N MET A 178 25.35 3.03 -5.39
CA MET A 178 26.56 2.99 -4.57
C MET A 178 26.72 1.63 -3.88
N PHE A 179 25.63 1.02 -3.38
CA PHE A 179 25.67 -0.31 -2.76
C PHE A 179 25.94 -1.41 -3.79
N ILE A 180 25.36 -1.31 -5.01
CA ILE A 180 25.65 -2.26 -6.09
C ILE A 180 27.13 -2.21 -6.47
N LEU A 181 27.64 -1.01 -6.77
CA LEU A 181 29.04 -0.83 -7.16
C LEU A 181 29.99 -1.20 -6.03
N GLY A 182 29.71 -0.77 -4.80
CA GLY A 182 30.49 -1.12 -3.61
C GLY A 182 30.53 -2.64 -3.37
N GLY A 183 29.40 -3.32 -3.53
CA GLY A 183 29.30 -4.77 -3.40
C GLY A 183 30.05 -5.54 -4.48
N MET A 184 30.13 -4.99 -5.69
CA MET A 184 30.95 -5.56 -6.78
C MET A 184 32.44 -5.34 -6.54
N LEU A 185 32.84 -4.15 -6.07
CA LEU A 185 34.25 -3.83 -5.82
C LEU A 185 34.82 -4.56 -4.58
N LEU A 186 34.01 -4.76 -3.54
CA LEU A 186 34.40 -5.42 -2.28
C LEU A 186 34.07 -6.93 -2.25
N PRO A 187 33.87 -7.62 -3.35
CA PRO A 187 33.23 -8.92 -3.60
C PRO A 187 32.18 -9.31 -2.54
N ASN A 188 31.26 -8.39 -2.22
CA ASN A 188 30.22 -8.62 -1.22
C ASN A 188 28.85 -8.75 -1.89
N TYR A 189 28.49 -9.99 -2.24
CA TYR A 189 27.23 -10.31 -2.94
C TYR A 189 25.98 -9.81 -2.19
N TRP A 190 26.02 -9.75 -0.85
CA TRP A 190 24.89 -9.26 -0.05
C TRP A 190 24.69 -7.78 -0.21
N LEU A 191 25.74 -7.00 -0.23
CA LEU A 191 25.66 -5.56 -0.45
C LEU A 191 25.10 -5.26 -1.86
N THR A 192 25.53 -6.02 -2.86
CA THR A 192 25.00 -5.93 -4.23
C THR A 192 23.51 -6.29 -4.26
N LEU A 193 23.09 -7.37 -3.59
CA LEU A 193 21.68 -7.79 -3.53
C LEU A 193 20.80 -6.74 -2.84
N VAL A 194 21.26 -6.18 -1.73
CA VAL A 194 20.56 -5.09 -1.01
C VAL A 194 20.43 -3.86 -1.91
N GLY A 195 21.49 -3.47 -2.61
CA GLY A 195 21.47 -2.37 -3.56
C GLY A 195 20.45 -2.60 -4.69
N LEU A 196 20.42 -3.81 -5.27
CA LEU A 196 19.44 -4.17 -6.31
C LEU A 196 18.01 -4.11 -5.78
N PHE A 197 17.77 -4.64 -4.57
CA PHE A 197 16.48 -4.56 -3.91
C PHE A 197 16.01 -3.10 -3.71
N LEU A 198 16.88 -2.25 -3.16
CA LEU A 198 16.58 -0.82 -2.96
C LEU A 198 16.27 -0.11 -4.28
N PHE A 199 17.03 -0.43 -5.35
CA PHE A 199 16.81 0.15 -6.67
C PHE A 199 15.44 -0.20 -7.25
N ILE A 200 15.07 -1.48 -7.23
CA ILE A 200 13.77 -1.95 -7.72
C ILE A 200 12.63 -1.37 -6.88
N ALA A 201 12.73 -1.43 -5.56
CA ALA A 201 11.70 -0.94 -4.65
C ALA A 201 11.48 0.57 -4.78
N SER A 202 12.55 1.35 -4.96
CA SER A 202 12.47 2.79 -5.25
C SER A 202 11.73 3.08 -6.55
N GLN A 203 11.93 2.28 -7.60
CA GLN A 203 11.20 2.42 -8.87
C GLN A 203 9.70 2.09 -8.72
N MET A 204 9.37 1.08 -7.92
CA MET A 204 7.98 0.72 -7.67
C MET A 204 7.25 1.85 -6.92
N GLU A 205 7.91 2.51 -5.97
CA GLU A 205 7.35 3.65 -5.23
C GLU A 205 7.07 4.84 -6.16
N GLU A 206 7.99 5.19 -7.08
CA GLU A 206 7.75 6.26 -8.04
C GLU A 206 6.54 5.97 -8.93
N ARG A 207 6.44 4.75 -9.45
CA ARG A 207 5.30 4.33 -10.27
C ARG A 207 3.99 4.42 -9.52
N SER A 208 3.97 3.96 -8.26
CA SER A 208 2.79 4.03 -7.39
C SER A 208 2.36 5.47 -7.13
N ALA A 209 3.30 6.36 -6.80
CA ALA A 209 3.02 7.78 -6.56
C ALA A 209 2.48 8.50 -7.81
N VAL A 210 3.05 8.22 -8.98
CA VAL A 210 2.56 8.77 -10.26
C VAL A 210 1.15 8.26 -10.55
N PHE A 211 0.89 6.98 -10.34
CA PHE A 211 -0.41 6.36 -10.53
C PHE A 211 -1.48 7.01 -9.63
N GLN A 212 -1.21 7.13 -8.33
CA GLN A 212 -2.12 7.78 -7.37
C GLN A 212 -2.42 9.23 -7.78
N SER A 213 -1.42 9.97 -8.21
CA SER A 213 -1.61 11.35 -8.65
C SER A 213 -2.44 11.48 -9.93
N VAL A 214 -2.38 10.51 -10.83
CA VAL A 214 -3.27 10.48 -11.99
C VAL A 214 -4.70 10.27 -11.53
N LEU A 215 -4.93 9.33 -10.62
CA LEU A 215 -6.24 9.04 -10.06
C LEU A 215 -6.87 10.24 -9.34
N GLU A 216 -6.06 11.06 -8.67
CA GLU A 216 -6.56 12.24 -7.94
C GLU A 216 -6.91 13.41 -8.87
N LYS A 217 -6.23 13.54 -10.02
CA LYS A 217 -6.39 14.67 -10.95
C LYS A 217 -7.43 14.44 -12.04
N VAL A 218 -7.87 13.21 -12.25
CA VAL A 218 -8.89 12.85 -13.24
C VAL A 218 -10.25 12.83 -12.54
N HIS A 219 -11.24 13.49 -13.13
CA HIS A 219 -12.62 13.50 -12.64
C HIS A 219 -13.45 12.41 -13.32
N LEU A 220 -14.54 12.02 -12.68
CA LEU A 220 -15.40 10.96 -13.22
C LEU A 220 -16.04 11.35 -14.55
N GLU A 221 -16.33 12.64 -14.75
CA GLU A 221 -16.87 13.16 -16.00
C GLU A 221 -15.98 12.87 -17.23
N ASP A 222 -14.66 12.73 -17.02
CA ASP A 222 -13.71 12.48 -18.11
C ASP A 222 -13.67 11.01 -18.55
N VAL A 223 -14.19 10.09 -17.70
CA VAL A 223 -14.00 8.64 -17.87
C VAL A 223 -15.27 7.82 -17.68
N MET A 224 -16.36 8.39 -17.16
CA MET A 224 -17.61 7.68 -16.98
C MET A 224 -18.20 7.24 -18.33
N LEU A 225 -18.87 6.12 -18.32
CA LEU A 225 -19.68 5.67 -19.45
C LEU A 225 -21.01 6.43 -19.42
N THR A 226 -21.32 7.12 -20.50
CA THR A 226 -22.59 7.87 -20.68
C THR A 226 -23.59 7.09 -21.52
N ASP A 227 -23.10 6.15 -22.33
CA ASP A 227 -23.93 5.21 -23.07
C ASP A 227 -23.90 3.84 -22.37
N PHE A 228 -24.97 3.51 -21.68
CA PHE A 228 -25.11 2.29 -20.89
C PHE A 228 -26.55 1.78 -20.88
N ALA A 229 -26.66 0.46 -20.85
CA ALA A 229 -27.96 -0.20 -20.75
C ALA A 229 -28.46 -0.20 -19.29
N THR A 230 -29.76 -0.04 -19.13
CA THR A 230 -30.46 -0.08 -17.84
C THR A 230 -31.53 -1.15 -17.84
N LEU A 231 -31.88 -1.66 -16.66
CA LEU A 231 -32.96 -2.60 -16.44
C LEU A 231 -34.07 -1.97 -15.59
N SER A 232 -35.29 -2.43 -15.77
CA SER A 232 -36.40 -2.07 -14.89
C SER A 232 -36.54 -3.08 -13.76
N PRO A 233 -36.95 -2.68 -12.55
CA PRO A 233 -37.30 -3.63 -11.49
C PRO A 233 -38.38 -4.63 -11.88
N ALA A 234 -39.23 -4.26 -12.85
CA ALA A 234 -40.34 -5.06 -13.39
C ALA A 234 -39.92 -5.97 -14.56
N ASP A 235 -38.69 -5.83 -15.09
CA ASP A 235 -38.20 -6.74 -16.11
C ASP A 235 -38.09 -8.14 -15.52
N THR A 236 -38.40 -9.18 -16.32
CA THR A 236 -38.12 -10.57 -15.94
C THR A 236 -36.63 -10.88 -16.08
N LEU A 237 -36.16 -11.94 -15.45
CA LEU A 237 -34.76 -12.34 -15.55
C LEU A 237 -34.39 -12.80 -16.98
N GLU A 238 -35.36 -13.37 -17.74
CA GLU A 238 -35.16 -13.70 -19.14
C GLU A 238 -35.01 -12.44 -20.00
N ASP A 239 -35.90 -11.43 -19.85
CA ASP A 239 -35.79 -10.16 -20.56
C ASP A 239 -34.47 -9.45 -20.24
N ALA A 240 -34.07 -9.49 -18.95
CA ALA A 240 -32.81 -8.93 -18.50
C ALA A 240 -31.60 -9.65 -19.12
N LEU A 241 -31.66 -10.99 -19.25
CA LEU A 241 -30.61 -11.77 -19.89
C LEU A 241 -30.54 -11.47 -21.38
N GLU A 242 -31.68 -11.40 -22.09
CA GLU A 242 -31.72 -11.02 -23.49
C GLU A 242 -31.05 -9.69 -23.75
N LYS A 243 -31.41 -8.64 -22.97
CA LYS A 243 -30.74 -7.35 -23.03
C LYS A 243 -29.23 -7.46 -22.75
N ALA A 244 -28.85 -8.25 -21.73
CA ALA A 244 -27.46 -8.41 -21.31
C ALA A 244 -26.59 -9.11 -22.36
N VAL A 245 -27.10 -10.08 -23.11
CA VAL A 245 -26.37 -10.80 -24.18
C VAL A 245 -25.93 -9.85 -25.30
N HIS A 246 -26.77 -8.87 -25.63
CA HIS A 246 -26.49 -7.91 -26.71
C HIS A 246 -25.62 -6.69 -26.24
N CYS A 247 -25.23 -6.61 -24.95
CA CYS A 247 -24.42 -5.54 -24.40
C CYS A 247 -23.04 -6.06 -23.97
N LEU A 248 -22.00 -5.24 -24.09
CA LEU A 248 -20.67 -5.50 -23.52
C LEU A 248 -20.57 -5.19 -22.02
N GLN A 249 -21.64 -4.64 -21.46
CA GLN A 249 -21.72 -4.24 -20.06
C GLN A 249 -21.98 -5.47 -19.18
N ASP A 250 -21.23 -5.63 -18.09
CA ASP A 250 -21.38 -6.77 -17.17
C ASP A 250 -22.31 -6.48 -15.99
N ASP A 251 -22.46 -5.20 -15.60
CA ASP A 251 -23.27 -4.75 -14.50
C ASP A 251 -24.27 -3.72 -14.96
N PHE A 252 -25.52 -3.85 -14.54
CA PHE A 252 -26.65 -3.02 -14.98
C PHE A 252 -27.24 -2.23 -13.81
N PRO A 253 -27.34 -0.90 -13.92
CA PRO A 253 -28.17 -0.13 -13.03
C PRO A 253 -29.66 -0.46 -13.26
N VAL A 254 -30.38 -0.63 -12.15
CA VAL A 254 -31.83 -0.87 -12.17
C VAL A 254 -32.53 0.44 -11.83
N ILE A 255 -33.38 0.90 -12.75
CA ILE A 255 -34.01 2.23 -12.69
C ILE A 255 -35.54 2.10 -12.65
N ARG A 256 -36.16 2.88 -11.76
CA ARG A 256 -37.61 3.06 -11.68
C ARG A 256 -37.95 4.53 -11.95
N GLY A 257 -38.41 4.83 -13.17
CA GLY A 257 -38.60 6.23 -13.60
C GLY A 257 -37.25 6.95 -13.72
N SER A 258 -37.04 7.98 -12.90
CA SER A 258 -35.74 8.72 -12.79
C SER A 258 -34.82 8.15 -11.74
N ASP A 259 -35.32 7.29 -10.85
CA ASP A 259 -34.63 6.90 -9.64
C ASP A 259 -33.94 5.56 -9.82
N MET A 260 -32.67 5.51 -9.44
CA MET A 260 -31.95 4.27 -9.36
C MET A 260 -32.33 3.53 -8.07
N VAL A 261 -32.74 2.27 -8.23
CA VAL A 261 -33.25 1.43 -7.12
C VAL A 261 -32.37 0.21 -6.81
N GLY A 262 -31.41 -0.09 -7.67
CA GLY A 262 -30.51 -1.21 -7.47
C GLY A 262 -29.48 -1.39 -8.57
N VAL A 263 -28.69 -2.45 -8.44
CA VAL A 263 -27.69 -2.91 -9.39
C VAL A 263 -27.80 -4.42 -9.52
N ILE A 264 -27.60 -4.96 -10.72
CA ILE A 264 -27.54 -6.40 -10.96
C ILE A 264 -26.45 -6.73 -11.98
N SER A 265 -25.68 -7.79 -11.75
CA SER A 265 -24.68 -8.28 -12.71
C SER A 265 -25.24 -9.37 -13.61
N LYS A 266 -24.64 -9.56 -14.83
CA LYS A 266 -24.93 -10.69 -15.72
C LYS A 266 -24.82 -12.03 -14.98
N GLN A 267 -23.77 -12.18 -14.17
CA GLN A 267 -23.56 -13.41 -13.41
C GLN A 267 -24.73 -13.66 -12.45
N LYS A 268 -25.20 -12.63 -11.75
CA LYS A 268 -26.32 -12.75 -10.81
C LYS A 268 -27.63 -13.09 -11.50
N ILE A 269 -27.88 -12.54 -12.70
CA ILE A 269 -29.04 -12.88 -13.53
C ILE A 269 -29.01 -14.38 -13.87
N LEU A 270 -27.86 -14.89 -14.35
CA LEU A 270 -27.69 -16.30 -14.71
C LEU A 270 -27.83 -17.24 -13.50
N GLU A 271 -27.25 -16.87 -12.35
CA GLU A 271 -27.37 -17.64 -11.11
C GLU A 271 -28.83 -17.74 -10.67
N ALA A 272 -29.54 -16.60 -10.66
CA ALA A 272 -30.94 -16.56 -10.25
C ALA A 272 -31.86 -17.35 -11.18
N LEU A 273 -31.67 -17.23 -12.51
CA LEU A 273 -32.40 -18.03 -13.49
C LEU A 273 -32.23 -19.56 -13.29
N ARG A 274 -31.03 -19.99 -12.93
CA ARG A 274 -30.73 -21.40 -12.67
C ARG A 274 -31.31 -21.91 -11.37
N ALA A 275 -31.32 -21.07 -10.33
CA ALA A 275 -31.73 -21.46 -8.97
C ALA A 275 -33.25 -21.36 -8.74
N GLU A 276 -33.88 -20.28 -9.26
CA GLU A 276 -35.25 -19.89 -8.92
C GLU A 276 -36.18 -19.83 -10.14
N GLY A 277 -35.63 -19.99 -11.36
CA GLY A 277 -36.37 -19.83 -12.61
C GLY A 277 -36.59 -18.36 -12.98
N ASN A 278 -37.57 -18.11 -13.90
CA ASN A 278 -37.81 -16.76 -14.42
C ASN A 278 -38.62 -15.91 -13.43
N GLY A 279 -37.87 -15.18 -12.57
CA GLY A 279 -38.39 -14.20 -11.61
C GLY A 279 -38.25 -12.76 -12.11
N TYR A 280 -38.50 -11.80 -11.23
CA TYR A 280 -38.32 -10.37 -11.52
C TYR A 280 -36.97 -9.86 -11.02
N VAL A 281 -36.36 -8.90 -11.75
CA VAL A 281 -35.08 -8.25 -11.40
C VAL A 281 -35.10 -7.69 -9.97
N GLN A 282 -36.24 -7.10 -9.53
CA GLN A 282 -36.36 -6.54 -8.18
C GLN A 282 -36.16 -7.54 -7.03
N ALA A 283 -36.35 -8.84 -7.27
CA ALA A 283 -36.22 -9.88 -6.25
C ALA A 283 -34.73 -10.20 -5.96
N VAL A 284 -33.89 -10.07 -6.99
CA VAL A 284 -32.47 -10.52 -6.96
C VAL A 284 -31.44 -9.41 -7.08
N MET A 285 -31.87 -8.17 -7.41
CA MET A 285 -30.98 -7.01 -7.50
C MET A 285 -30.35 -6.68 -6.15
N ASN A 286 -29.14 -6.15 -6.17
CA ASN A 286 -28.49 -5.58 -4.99
C ASN A 286 -29.02 -4.15 -4.79
N ARG A 287 -29.61 -3.89 -3.60
CA ARG A 287 -30.11 -2.57 -3.22
C ARG A 287 -29.09 -1.73 -2.49
N ILE A 288 -27.95 -2.31 -2.09
CA ILE A 288 -26.87 -1.59 -1.44
C ILE A 288 -25.88 -1.19 -2.51
N PHE A 289 -25.83 0.08 -2.83
CA PHE A 289 -24.89 0.66 -3.78
C PHE A 289 -24.46 2.05 -3.29
N ASP A 290 -23.26 2.45 -3.69
CA ASP A 290 -22.77 3.81 -3.50
C ASP A 290 -22.99 4.60 -4.78
N VAL A 291 -23.19 5.89 -4.63
CA VAL A 291 -23.24 6.85 -5.74
C VAL A 291 -22.00 7.74 -5.71
N ALA A 292 -21.59 8.22 -6.88
CA ALA A 292 -20.57 9.24 -7.00
C ALA A 292 -21.13 10.47 -7.70
N GLN A 293 -20.55 11.64 -7.41
CA GLN A 293 -20.87 12.87 -8.09
C GLN A 293 -19.99 13.04 -9.33
N ARG A 294 -20.49 13.71 -10.36
CA ARG A 294 -19.80 13.95 -11.63
C ARG A 294 -18.40 14.55 -11.45
N GLY A 295 -18.25 15.54 -10.55
CA GLY A 295 -16.97 16.17 -10.24
C GLY A 295 -16.07 15.41 -9.24
N GLU A 296 -16.45 14.21 -8.82
CA GLU A 296 -15.65 13.40 -7.89
C GLU A 296 -14.40 12.86 -8.59
N SER A 297 -13.29 12.75 -7.82
CA SER A 297 -12.04 12.22 -8.40
C SER A 297 -12.12 10.72 -8.67
N LEU A 298 -11.40 10.27 -9.69
CA LEU A 298 -11.23 8.87 -10.04
C LEU A 298 -10.71 8.04 -8.86
N ALA A 299 -9.82 8.63 -8.03
CA ALA A 299 -9.31 8.00 -6.81
C ALA A 299 -10.42 7.67 -5.81
N SER A 300 -11.40 8.54 -5.66
CA SER A 300 -12.54 8.30 -4.77
C SER A 300 -13.41 7.14 -5.25
N ALA A 301 -13.76 7.12 -6.53
CA ALA A 301 -14.53 6.03 -7.12
C ALA A 301 -13.77 4.69 -7.06
N PHE A 302 -12.48 4.69 -7.38
CA PHE A 302 -11.64 3.49 -7.27
C PHE A 302 -11.63 2.93 -5.84
N ARG A 303 -11.50 3.79 -4.84
CA ARG A 303 -11.59 3.37 -3.43
C ARG A 303 -12.95 2.80 -3.07
N LYS A 304 -14.06 3.45 -3.49
CA LYS A 304 -15.43 2.94 -3.24
C LYS A 304 -15.60 1.54 -3.84
N LEU A 305 -15.19 1.35 -5.11
CA LEU A 305 -15.25 0.05 -5.80
C LEU A 305 -14.46 -1.02 -5.05
N THR A 306 -13.19 -0.75 -4.72
CA THR A 306 -12.30 -1.75 -4.14
C THR A 306 -12.57 -2.03 -2.67
N THR A 307 -12.88 -1.00 -1.86
CA THR A 307 -13.10 -1.17 -0.41
C THR A 307 -14.43 -1.84 -0.09
N LYS A 308 -15.47 -1.53 -0.87
CA LYS A 308 -16.81 -2.09 -0.67
C LYS A 308 -17.11 -3.28 -1.59
N ASN A 309 -16.13 -3.69 -2.38
CA ASN A 309 -16.26 -4.78 -3.38
C ASN A 309 -17.47 -4.57 -4.30
N LEU A 310 -17.62 -3.33 -4.78
CA LEU A 310 -18.68 -2.97 -5.72
C LEU A 310 -18.18 -3.21 -7.15
N SER A 311 -19.06 -3.68 -8.01
CA SER A 311 -18.75 -3.88 -9.43
C SER A 311 -18.98 -2.61 -10.26
N ILE A 312 -19.91 -1.76 -9.82
CA ILE A 312 -20.32 -0.54 -10.50
C ILE A 312 -20.61 0.58 -9.48
N ILE A 313 -20.31 1.81 -9.86
CA ILE A 313 -20.73 3.02 -9.16
C ILE A 313 -21.52 3.91 -10.14
N PRO A 314 -22.79 4.20 -9.87
CA PRO A 314 -23.57 5.19 -10.58
C PRO A 314 -23.05 6.59 -10.33
N VAL A 315 -22.97 7.40 -11.39
CA VAL A 315 -22.63 8.82 -11.31
C VAL A 315 -23.91 9.62 -11.43
N VAL A 316 -24.18 10.45 -10.42
CA VAL A 316 -25.39 11.25 -10.35
C VAL A 316 -25.07 12.74 -10.41
N GLU A 317 -25.96 13.48 -11.04
CA GLU A 317 -25.99 14.95 -11.06
C GLU A 317 -27.44 15.38 -10.81
N ASP A 318 -27.70 16.24 -9.83
CA ASP A 318 -29.04 16.64 -9.42
C ASP A 318 -30.02 15.47 -9.22
N GLN A 319 -29.56 14.42 -8.57
CA GLN A 319 -30.27 13.15 -8.33
C GLN A 319 -30.61 12.33 -9.59
N ARG A 320 -30.16 12.73 -10.76
CA ARG A 320 -30.34 11.97 -12.00
C ARG A 320 -29.09 11.17 -12.33
N LEU A 321 -29.27 9.95 -12.80
CA LEU A 321 -28.19 9.12 -13.28
C LEU A 321 -27.67 9.68 -14.62
N VAL A 322 -26.41 10.15 -14.62
CA VAL A 322 -25.76 10.74 -15.81
C VAL A 322 -24.68 9.85 -16.41
N GLY A 323 -24.23 8.84 -15.66
CA GLY A 323 -23.21 7.92 -16.11
C GLY A 323 -22.99 6.77 -15.14
N ILE A 324 -22.18 5.84 -15.54
CA ILE A 324 -21.74 4.72 -14.69
C ILE A 324 -20.23 4.56 -14.76
N VAL A 325 -19.66 4.05 -13.68
CA VAL A 325 -18.23 3.72 -13.61
C VAL A 325 -18.09 2.30 -13.11
N THR A 326 -17.39 1.46 -13.89
CA THR A 326 -17.04 0.10 -13.52
C THR A 326 -15.53 0.01 -13.27
N LEU A 327 -15.10 -1.00 -12.50
CA LEU A 327 -13.67 -1.21 -12.25
C LEU A 327 -12.91 -1.46 -13.58
N GLN A 328 -13.52 -2.19 -14.50
CA GLN A 328 -12.93 -2.48 -15.81
C GLN A 328 -12.77 -1.22 -16.65
N ASN A 329 -13.80 -0.36 -16.71
CA ASN A 329 -13.71 0.92 -17.41
C ASN A 329 -12.66 1.84 -16.82
N LEU A 330 -12.57 1.90 -15.48
CA LEU A 330 -11.54 2.66 -14.78
C LEU A 330 -10.13 2.20 -15.18
N MET A 331 -9.87 0.90 -15.13
CA MET A 331 -8.57 0.34 -15.47
C MET A 331 -8.20 0.62 -16.94
N HIS A 332 -9.17 0.49 -17.84
CA HIS A 332 -8.98 0.77 -19.28
C HIS A 332 -8.69 2.26 -19.53
N SER A 333 -9.49 3.14 -18.97
CA SER A 333 -9.31 4.60 -19.09
C SER A 333 -7.98 5.06 -18.52
N MET A 334 -7.54 4.48 -17.41
CA MET A 334 -6.23 4.75 -16.81
C MET A 334 -5.07 4.33 -17.72
N ALA A 335 -5.15 3.16 -18.35
CA ALA A 335 -4.14 2.71 -19.29
C ALA A 335 -4.02 3.67 -20.49
N LEU A 336 -5.14 4.09 -21.07
CA LEU A 336 -5.20 5.05 -22.17
C LEU A 336 -4.64 6.44 -21.78
N LEU A 337 -5.01 6.94 -20.59
CA LEU A 337 -4.51 8.22 -20.07
C LEU A 337 -2.99 8.19 -19.80
N ALA A 338 -2.48 7.08 -19.29
CA ALA A 338 -1.05 6.90 -19.09
C ALA A 338 -0.27 6.94 -20.42
N GLU A 339 -0.77 6.26 -21.45
CA GLU A 339 -0.14 6.24 -22.78
C GLU A 339 -0.25 7.59 -23.49
N SER A 340 -1.40 8.25 -23.45
CA SER A 340 -1.58 9.59 -24.05
C SER A 340 -0.63 10.64 -23.47
N ARG A 341 -0.38 10.59 -22.15
CA ARG A 341 0.59 11.47 -21.49
C ARG A 341 2.03 11.17 -21.90
N LYS A 342 2.37 9.92 -22.13
CA LYS A 342 3.69 9.50 -22.61
C LYS A 342 3.93 10.03 -24.02
N LEU A 343 2.96 9.90 -24.92
CA LEU A 343 3.02 10.43 -26.29
C LEU A 343 3.13 11.96 -26.33
N ARG A 344 2.34 12.68 -25.51
CA ARG A 344 2.46 14.14 -25.37
C ARG A 344 3.85 14.59 -24.91
N LYS A 345 4.45 13.84 -23.98
CA LYS A 345 5.79 14.16 -23.46
C LYS A 345 6.89 13.91 -24.49
N GLN A 346 6.72 12.90 -25.35
CA GLN A 346 7.62 12.63 -26.47
C GLN A 346 7.52 13.72 -27.54
N ALA A 347 6.29 14.16 -27.87
CA ALA A 347 6.06 15.22 -28.85
C ALA A 347 6.54 16.63 -28.39
N LEU A 348 6.69 16.87 -27.08
CA LEU A 348 7.23 18.12 -26.55
C LEU A 348 8.77 18.12 -26.45
N ASN A 349 9.39 16.95 -26.54
CA ASN A 349 10.84 16.77 -26.46
C ASN A 349 11.48 16.49 -27.85
N SER A 350 10.66 16.38 -28.91
CA SER A 350 11.04 16.34 -30.31
C SER A 350 10.95 17.75 -30.95
#